data_1e54135e3c85e14386539c010e8c876c
#
_entry.id   1e54135e3c85e14386539c010e8c876c
#
_cell.length_a   1.000
_cell.length_b   1.000
_cell.length_c   1.000
_cell.angle_alpha   90.00
_cell.angle_beta   90.00
_cell.angle_gamma   90.00
#
_symmetry.space_group_name_H-M   'P 1'
#
loop_
_entity.id
_entity.type
_entity.pdbx_description
1 polymer ?
#
loop_
_entity_poly.entity_id
_entity_poly.type
_entity_poly.pdbx_seq_one_letter_code
_entity_poly.pdbx_strand_id
1 'polypeptide(L)'
;MFTAAVENYLKAIYSLQQSDSPASTNSIAERLGLRAASVTSMLQQFAEQGLAEYTPYHGAYLTGAGLEAALRVIRRHRLIELYLHEHLDVPWDCVHDEAERLEHAITPYLEERIDAKLGYPQFDPHGSPIPTPTGEMPAQDLVPLSDLPLLTPSAVRH
;
A
#
# COMPACT_ATOMS: atom_id res chain seq x y z
N MET A 1 13.56 -11.02 -5.55
CA MET A 1 12.89 -10.57 -4.31
C MET A 1 13.69 -9.39 -3.80
N PHE A 2 13.07 -8.27 -3.56
CA PHE A 2 13.73 -7.09 -3.01
C PHE A 2 14.03 -7.28 -1.51
N THR A 3 14.93 -6.48 -0.96
CA THR A 3 15.13 -6.44 0.49
C THR A 3 13.98 -5.66 1.15
N ALA A 4 13.71 -5.91 2.43
CA ALA A 4 12.69 -5.16 3.19
C ALA A 4 12.90 -3.64 3.09
N ALA A 5 14.16 -3.18 3.16
CA ALA A 5 14.46 -1.77 2.99
C ALA A 5 13.99 -1.21 1.64
N VAL A 6 14.27 -1.90 0.53
CA VAL A 6 13.83 -1.49 -0.82
C VAL A 6 12.30 -1.49 -0.91
N GLU A 7 11.64 -2.52 -0.38
CA GLU A 7 10.17 -2.61 -0.36
C GLU A 7 9.54 -1.45 0.42
N ASN A 8 10.10 -1.07 1.58
CA ASN A 8 9.64 0.08 2.37
C ASN A 8 9.79 1.41 1.62
N TYR A 9 10.89 1.59 0.89
CA TYR A 9 11.04 2.78 0.04
C TYR A 9 9.98 2.84 -1.05
N LEU A 10 9.72 1.72 -1.74
CA LEU A 10 8.70 1.65 -2.80
C LEU A 10 7.31 1.96 -2.27
N LYS A 11 6.93 1.40 -1.09
CA LYS A 11 5.67 1.74 -0.40
C LYS A 11 5.60 3.23 -0.04
N ALA A 12 6.68 3.80 0.50
CA ALA A 12 6.71 5.20 0.88
C ALA A 12 6.53 6.12 -0.32
N ILE A 13 7.24 5.87 -1.44
CA ILE A 13 7.11 6.64 -2.67
C ILE A 13 5.69 6.53 -3.21
N TYR A 14 5.14 5.32 -3.33
CA TYR A 14 3.77 5.09 -3.78
C TYR A 14 2.76 5.91 -2.97
N SER A 15 2.85 5.82 -1.65
CA SER A 15 1.92 6.54 -0.76
C SER A 15 2.02 8.07 -0.89
N LEU A 16 3.23 8.61 -1.10
CA LEU A 16 3.43 10.05 -1.27
C LEU A 16 2.96 10.56 -2.64
N GLN A 17 2.93 9.69 -3.65
CA GLN A 17 2.49 10.04 -5.00
C GLN A 17 0.96 10.08 -5.17
N GLN A 18 0.17 9.63 -4.18
CA GLN A 18 -1.30 9.67 -4.26
C GLN A 18 -1.86 11.09 -4.37
N SER A 19 -1.06 12.11 -4.11
CA SER A 19 -1.40 13.54 -4.26
C SER A 19 -0.96 14.14 -5.61
N ASP A 20 -0.69 13.33 -6.63
CA ASP A 20 -0.20 13.73 -7.96
C ASP A 20 1.09 14.58 -7.95
N SER A 21 1.86 14.47 -6.90
CA SER A 21 3.14 15.17 -6.73
C SER A 21 4.31 14.19 -6.65
N PRO A 22 5.50 14.58 -7.14
CA PRO A 22 6.67 13.73 -6.95
C PRO A 22 6.98 13.57 -5.47
N ALA A 23 7.34 12.35 -5.06
CA ALA A 23 7.76 12.09 -3.70
C ALA A 23 9.10 12.79 -3.41
N SER A 24 9.10 13.83 -2.57
CA SER A 24 10.33 14.56 -2.25
C SER A 24 11.27 13.70 -1.38
N THR A 25 12.58 13.92 -1.54
CA THR A 25 13.60 13.27 -0.71
C THR A 25 13.34 13.47 0.79
N ASN A 26 12.92 14.68 1.19
CA ASN A 26 12.64 14.99 2.58
C ASN A 26 11.38 14.29 3.10
N SER A 27 10.30 14.25 2.32
CA SER A 27 9.07 13.54 2.71
C SER A 27 9.30 12.04 2.86
N ILE A 28 10.13 11.43 1.97
CA ILE A 28 10.52 10.03 2.08
C ILE A 28 11.38 9.82 3.34
N ALA A 29 12.34 10.72 3.60
CA ALA A 29 13.22 10.65 4.77
C ALA A 29 12.43 10.72 6.07
N GLU A 30 11.49 11.66 6.16
CA GLU A 30 10.60 11.82 7.31
C GLU A 30 9.73 10.56 7.53
N ARG A 31 9.09 10.07 6.47
CA ARG A 31 8.22 8.89 6.54
C ARG A 31 8.94 7.63 6.98
N LEU A 32 10.18 7.44 6.56
CA LEU A 32 10.98 6.26 6.87
C LEU A 32 11.88 6.43 8.10
N GLY A 33 11.94 7.62 8.71
CA GLY A 33 12.84 7.92 9.82
C GLY A 33 14.32 7.87 9.43
N LEU A 34 14.65 8.22 8.18
CA LEU A 34 15.98 8.13 7.61
C LEU A 34 16.61 9.50 7.34
N ARG A 35 17.92 9.52 7.07
CA ARG A 35 18.62 10.75 6.66
C ARG A 35 18.38 11.01 5.16
N ALA A 36 18.16 12.25 4.77
CA ALA A 36 17.95 12.66 3.37
C ALA A 36 19.07 12.19 2.43
N ALA A 37 20.32 12.18 2.90
CA ALA A 37 21.46 11.68 2.11
C ALA A 37 21.33 10.19 1.77
N SER A 38 20.84 9.36 2.69
CA SER A 38 20.58 7.94 2.45
C SER A 38 19.45 7.74 1.45
N VAL A 39 18.40 8.56 1.54
CA VAL A 39 17.29 8.56 0.59
C VAL A 39 17.76 8.94 -0.80
N THR A 40 18.56 10.01 -0.93
CA THR A 40 19.14 10.42 -2.22
C THR A 40 19.90 9.29 -2.89
N SER A 41 20.77 8.60 -2.14
CA SER A 41 21.54 7.47 -2.67
C SER A 41 20.65 6.31 -3.12
N MET A 42 19.58 6.02 -2.39
CA MET A 42 18.63 4.97 -2.77
C MET A 42 17.81 5.35 -4.00
N LEU A 43 17.38 6.62 -4.11
CA LEU A 43 16.64 7.09 -5.29
C LEU A 43 17.50 7.06 -6.56
N GLN A 44 18.80 7.34 -6.45
CA GLN A 44 19.73 7.16 -7.55
C GLN A 44 19.84 5.68 -7.98
N GLN A 45 19.96 4.77 -7.04
CA GLN A 45 19.94 3.33 -7.34
C GLN A 45 18.62 2.87 -7.97
N PHE A 46 17.49 3.40 -7.52
CA PHE A 46 16.19 3.10 -8.13
C PHE A 46 16.10 3.61 -9.57
N ALA A 47 16.66 4.78 -9.84
CA ALA A 47 16.72 5.31 -11.21
C ALA A 47 17.60 4.43 -12.12
N GLU A 48 18.77 4.00 -11.63
CA GLU A 48 19.65 3.08 -12.35
C GLU A 48 19.02 1.70 -12.60
N GLN A 49 18.18 1.22 -11.66
CA GLN A 49 17.46 -0.05 -11.77
C GLN A 49 16.14 0.08 -12.56
N GLY A 50 15.77 1.26 -12.99
CA GLY A 50 14.51 1.51 -13.68
C GLY A 50 13.25 1.37 -12.81
N LEU A 51 13.38 1.50 -11.49
CA LEU A 51 12.26 1.43 -10.54
C LEU A 51 11.63 2.79 -10.27
N ALA A 52 12.39 3.88 -10.41
CA ALA A 52 11.89 5.22 -10.25
C ALA A 52 12.55 6.19 -11.25
N GLU A 53 11.85 7.24 -11.60
CA GLU A 53 12.41 8.43 -12.24
C GLU A 53 12.74 9.42 -11.12
N TYR A 54 14.03 9.76 -10.98
CA TYR A 54 14.48 10.67 -9.93
C TYR A 54 15.12 11.90 -10.54
N THR A 55 14.66 13.07 -10.14
CA THR A 55 15.27 14.36 -10.48
C THR A 55 15.69 15.08 -9.20
N PRO A 56 17.00 15.41 -9.05
CA PRO A 56 17.48 16.14 -7.87
C PRO A 56 16.65 17.41 -7.63
N TYR A 57 16.30 17.64 -6.36
CA TYR A 57 15.48 18.75 -5.88
C TYR A 57 14.00 18.72 -6.29
N HIS A 58 13.60 17.88 -7.23
CA HIS A 58 12.20 17.74 -7.67
C HIS A 58 11.51 16.52 -7.08
N GLY A 59 12.27 15.48 -6.72
CA GLY A 59 11.74 14.26 -6.15
C GLY A 59 11.74 13.07 -7.11
N ALA A 60 10.96 12.05 -6.78
CA ALA A 60 10.91 10.80 -7.51
C ALA A 60 9.47 10.39 -7.85
N TYR A 61 9.31 9.74 -9.01
CA TYR A 61 8.13 8.99 -9.40
C TYR A 61 8.49 7.52 -9.61
N LEU A 62 7.62 6.61 -9.21
CA LEU A 62 7.78 5.21 -9.56
C LEU A 62 7.55 5.01 -11.07
N THR A 63 8.39 4.21 -11.69
CA THR A 63 8.12 3.67 -13.03
C THR A 63 7.04 2.59 -12.97
N GLY A 64 6.60 2.07 -14.12
CA GLY A 64 5.68 0.92 -14.14
C GLY A 64 6.22 -0.28 -13.34
N ALA A 65 7.52 -0.58 -13.46
CA ALA A 65 8.17 -1.66 -12.70
C ALA A 65 8.24 -1.36 -11.20
N GLY A 66 8.53 -0.12 -10.82
CA GLY A 66 8.53 0.29 -9.41
C GLY A 66 7.13 0.29 -8.81
N LEU A 67 6.13 0.71 -9.57
CA LEU A 67 4.73 0.67 -9.17
C LEU A 67 4.25 -0.77 -8.93
N GLU A 68 4.51 -1.67 -9.87
CA GLU A 68 4.17 -3.09 -9.71
C GLU A 68 4.82 -3.69 -8.45
N ALA A 69 6.10 -3.38 -8.23
CA ALA A 69 6.81 -3.83 -7.03
C ALA A 69 6.19 -3.27 -5.74
N ALA A 70 5.84 -1.98 -5.70
CA ALA A 70 5.17 -1.35 -4.56
C ALA A 70 3.80 -1.99 -4.29
N LEU A 71 2.99 -2.20 -5.33
CA LEU A 71 1.65 -2.77 -5.20
C LEU A 71 1.67 -4.22 -4.69
N ARG A 72 2.69 -5.01 -5.03
CA ARG A 72 2.87 -6.35 -4.47
C ARG A 72 3.12 -6.32 -2.96
N VAL A 73 3.89 -5.37 -2.47
CA VAL A 73 4.11 -5.21 -1.02
C VAL A 73 2.84 -4.76 -0.32
N ILE A 74 2.15 -3.76 -0.89
CA ILE A 74 0.88 -3.26 -0.36
C ILE A 74 -0.19 -4.36 -0.32
N ARG A 75 -0.25 -5.22 -1.35
CA ARG A 75 -1.13 -6.37 -1.36
C ARG A 75 -0.85 -7.30 -0.17
N ARG A 76 0.40 -7.69 0.03
CA ARG A 76 0.80 -8.55 1.16
C ARG A 76 0.42 -7.92 2.49
N HIS A 77 0.73 -6.64 2.66
CA HIS A 77 0.39 -5.88 3.85
C HIS A 77 -1.11 -5.98 4.18
N ARG A 78 -1.98 -5.61 3.24
CA ARG A 78 -3.44 -5.59 3.41
C ARG A 78 -4.03 -6.98 3.64
N LEU A 79 -3.54 -7.99 2.94
CA LEU A 79 -3.95 -9.38 3.17
C LEU A 79 -3.55 -9.88 4.56
N ILE A 80 -2.37 -9.52 5.04
CA ILE A 80 -1.91 -9.88 6.39
C ILE A 80 -2.75 -9.15 7.44
N GLU A 81 -2.97 -7.84 7.32
CA GLU A 81 -3.83 -7.09 8.25
C GLU A 81 -5.20 -7.74 8.39
N LEU A 82 -5.84 -8.05 7.25
CA LEU A 82 -7.15 -8.68 7.23
C LEU A 82 -7.13 -10.07 7.88
N TYR A 83 -6.12 -10.89 7.56
CA TYR A 83 -5.97 -12.23 8.12
C TYR A 83 -5.72 -12.21 9.63
N LEU A 84 -4.85 -11.34 10.10
CA LEU A 84 -4.55 -11.17 11.51
C LEU A 84 -5.79 -10.75 12.30
N HIS A 85 -6.58 -9.83 11.73
CA HIS A 85 -7.80 -9.38 12.37
C HIS A 85 -8.89 -10.44 12.37
N GLU A 86 -9.23 -11.03 11.21
CA GLU A 86 -10.39 -11.92 11.08
C GLU A 86 -10.16 -13.33 11.62
N HIS A 87 -8.92 -13.81 11.64
CA HIS A 87 -8.62 -15.18 11.98
C HIS A 87 -7.77 -15.38 13.23
N LEU A 88 -7.09 -14.33 13.68
CA LEU A 88 -6.24 -14.38 14.89
C LEU A 88 -6.71 -13.40 15.97
N ASP A 89 -7.83 -12.69 15.75
CA ASP A 89 -8.40 -11.72 16.70
C ASP A 89 -7.40 -10.64 17.15
N VAL A 90 -6.42 -10.30 16.28
CA VAL A 90 -5.47 -9.22 16.57
C VAL A 90 -6.22 -7.88 16.58
N PRO A 91 -6.09 -7.09 17.66
CA PRO A 91 -6.75 -5.80 17.77
C PRO A 91 -6.32 -4.83 16.65
N TRP A 92 -7.24 -3.96 16.23
CA TRP A 92 -7.01 -2.99 15.15
C TRP A 92 -5.82 -2.05 15.38
N ASP A 93 -5.58 -1.65 16.60
CA ASP A 93 -4.47 -0.80 17.00
C ASP A 93 -3.11 -1.49 16.94
N CYS A 94 -3.08 -2.81 16.84
CA CYS A 94 -1.87 -3.63 16.77
C CYS A 94 -1.64 -4.25 15.37
N VAL A 95 -2.71 -4.41 14.57
CA VAL A 95 -2.65 -5.20 13.33
C VAL A 95 -1.67 -4.62 12.30
N HIS A 96 -1.58 -3.29 12.21
CA HIS A 96 -0.69 -2.60 11.27
C HIS A 96 0.77 -2.90 11.55
N ASP A 97 1.20 -2.75 12.80
CA ASP A 97 2.59 -2.98 13.19
C ASP A 97 3.01 -4.44 12.99
N GLU A 98 2.11 -5.40 13.22
CA GLU A 98 2.37 -6.80 12.97
C GLU A 98 2.44 -7.11 11.46
N ALA A 99 1.58 -6.51 10.65
CA ALA A 99 1.61 -6.66 9.20
C ALA A 99 2.92 -6.10 8.61
N GLU A 100 3.39 -4.93 9.06
CA GLU A 100 4.67 -4.32 8.66
C GLU A 100 5.86 -5.27 8.91
N ARG A 101 5.84 -6.04 9.99
CA ARG A 101 6.90 -7.01 10.32
C ARG A 101 6.84 -8.27 9.45
N LEU A 102 5.65 -8.69 9.06
CA LEU A 102 5.40 -9.96 8.36
C LEU A 102 5.46 -9.84 6.84
N GLU A 103 5.07 -8.70 6.26
CA GLU A 103 4.91 -8.52 4.81
C GLU A 103 6.17 -8.82 3.98
N HIS A 104 7.34 -8.66 4.60
CA HIS A 104 8.63 -8.94 3.96
C HIS A 104 9.08 -10.40 4.10
N ALA A 105 8.44 -11.16 4.98
CA ALA A 105 8.83 -12.53 5.31
C ALA A 105 7.95 -13.60 4.66
N ILE A 106 6.71 -13.26 4.27
CA ILE A 106 5.81 -14.25 3.68
C ILE A 106 6.23 -14.59 2.25
N THR A 107 6.13 -15.88 1.93
CA THR A 107 6.38 -16.38 0.58
C THR A 107 5.16 -16.16 -0.32
N PRO A 108 5.31 -16.14 -1.66
CA PRO A 108 4.17 -16.10 -2.58
C PRO A 108 3.17 -17.24 -2.35
N TYR A 109 3.65 -18.41 -1.96
CA TYR A 109 2.79 -19.53 -1.61
C TYR A 109 1.91 -19.23 -0.39
N LEU A 110 2.50 -18.64 0.67
CA LEU A 110 1.75 -18.29 1.87
C LEU A 110 0.76 -17.14 1.59
N GLU A 111 1.16 -16.14 0.79
CA GLU A 111 0.28 -15.06 0.33
C GLU A 111 -0.96 -15.62 -0.36
N GLU A 112 -0.78 -16.56 -1.32
CA GLU A 112 -1.89 -17.22 -2.00
C GLU A 112 -2.80 -18.00 -1.04
N ARG A 113 -2.22 -18.67 -0.04
CA ARG A 113 -3.00 -19.40 0.97
C ARG A 113 -3.82 -18.47 1.87
N ILE A 114 -3.26 -17.33 2.24
CA ILE A 114 -3.96 -16.29 3.01
C ILE A 114 -5.11 -15.71 2.17
N ASP A 115 -4.84 -15.33 0.92
CA ASP A 115 -5.82 -14.78 0.00
C ASP A 115 -7.02 -15.73 -0.21
N ALA A 116 -6.74 -17.01 -0.47
CA ALA A 116 -7.77 -18.05 -0.62
C ALA A 116 -8.56 -18.27 0.69
N LYS A 117 -7.90 -18.20 1.85
CA LYS A 117 -8.54 -18.36 3.15
C LYS A 117 -9.51 -17.22 3.46
N LEU A 118 -9.16 -16.01 3.01
CA LEU A 118 -9.98 -14.80 3.12
C LEU A 118 -11.09 -14.71 2.05
N GLY A 119 -11.15 -15.65 1.10
CA GLY A 119 -12.14 -15.66 0.03
C GLY A 119 -11.87 -14.65 -1.08
N TYR A 120 -10.61 -14.32 -1.32
CA TYR A 120 -10.16 -13.38 -2.37
C TYR A 120 -10.73 -11.97 -2.20
N PRO A 121 -10.46 -11.30 -1.08
CA PRO A 121 -11.02 -9.98 -0.78
C PRO A 121 -10.49 -8.92 -1.74
N GLN A 122 -11.37 -8.01 -2.16
CA GLN A 122 -11.00 -6.87 -3.01
C GLN A 122 -10.66 -5.61 -2.21
N PHE A 123 -11.10 -5.55 -0.96
CA PHE A 123 -10.90 -4.42 -0.05
C PHE A 123 -10.46 -4.92 1.31
N ASP A 124 -9.62 -4.12 1.97
CA ASP A 124 -9.31 -4.30 3.38
C ASP A 124 -10.47 -3.78 4.26
N PRO A 125 -10.43 -4.00 5.56
CA PRO A 125 -11.51 -3.58 6.45
C PRO A 125 -11.68 -2.06 6.57
N HIS A 126 -10.68 -1.28 6.15
CA HIS A 126 -10.76 0.18 6.08
C HIS A 126 -11.37 0.66 4.74
N GLY A 127 -11.73 -0.26 3.84
CA GLY A 127 -12.22 0.05 2.50
C GLY A 127 -11.12 0.39 1.50
N SER A 128 -9.84 0.14 1.83
CA SER A 128 -8.74 0.34 0.89
C SER A 128 -8.66 -0.84 -0.08
N PRO A 129 -8.53 -0.60 -1.40
CA PRO A 129 -8.53 -1.67 -2.39
C PRO A 129 -7.27 -2.54 -2.27
N ILE A 130 -7.43 -3.86 -2.23
CA ILE A 130 -6.32 -4.82 -2.24
C ILE A 130 -5.87 -5.04 -3.69
N PRO A 131 -4.61 -4.71 -4.04
CA PRO A 131 -4.10 -4.94 -5.39
C PRO A 131 -4.21 -6.42 -5.80
N THR A 132 -4.42 -6.67 -7.10
CA THR A 132 -4.42 -8.05 -7.63
C THR A 132 -3.02 -8.67 -7.55
N PRO A 133 -2.87 -10.00 -7.70
CA PRO A 133 -1.55 -10.64 -7.78
C PRO A 133 -0.67 -10.11 -8.92
N THR A 134 -1.28 -9.54 -9.97
CA THR A 134 -0.60 -8.91 -11.12
C THR A 134 -0.24 -7.45 -10.87
N GLY A 135 -0.58 -6.89 -9.69
CA GLY A 135 -0.26 -5.50 -9.36
C GLY A 135 -1.25 -4.48 -9.95
N GLU A 136 -2.46 -4.88 -10.25
CA GLU A 136 -3.53 -3.98 -10.69
C GLU A 136 -4.38 -3.58 -9.48
N MET A 137 -4.83 -2.32 -9.45
CA MET A 137 -5.78 -1.87 -8.44
C MET A 137 -7.20 -2.24 -8.87
N PRO A 138 -8.03 -2.82 -8.00
CA PRO A 138 -9.44 -3.00 -8.28
C PRO A 138 -10.09 -1.66 -8.63
N ALA A 139 -10.98 -1.66 -9.64
CA ALA A 139 -11.74 -0.48 -9.97
C ALA A 139 -12.60 -0.09 -8.75
N GLN A 140 -12.40 1.13 -8.26
CA GLN A 140 -13.32 1.70 -7.28
C GLN A 140 -14.50 2.29 -8.06
N ASP A 141 -15.66 1.66 -7.99
CA ASP A 141 -16.92 2.29 -8.36
C ASP A 141 -17.25 3.36 -7.31
N LEU A 142 -16.54 4.48 -7.37
CA LEU A 142 -16.87 5.65 -6.56
C LEU A 142 -18.19 6.20 -7.09
N VAL A 143 -19.30 5.83 -6.45
CA VAL A 143 -20.58 6.49 -6.65
C VAL A 143 -20.45 7.89 -6.05
N PRO A 144 -20.58 8.96 -6.84
CA PRO A 144 -20.58 10.31 -6.30
C PRO A 144 -21.59 10.43 -5.17
N LEU A 145 -21.25 11.14 -4.10
CA LEU A 145 -22.15 11.32 -2.95
C LEU A 145 -23.51 11.92 -3.36
N SER A 146 -23.53 12.68 -4.47
CA SER A 146 -24.73 13.22 -5.11
C SER A 146 -25.70 12.17 -5.65
N ASP A 147 -25.21 10.97 -5.96
CA ASP A 147 -25.97 9.90 -6.59
C ASP A 147 -26.46 8.85 -5.58
N LEU A 148 -26.09 9.02 -4.29
CA LEU A 148 -26.64 8.20 -3.22
C LEU A 148 -28.09 8.61 -2.93
N PRO A 149 -29.03 7.64 -2.88
CA PRO A 149 -30.40 7.94 -2.51
C PRO A 149 -30.42 8.52 -1.09
N LEU A 150 -30.96 9.74 -0.95
CA LEU A 150 -31.21 10.34 0.36
C LEU A 150 -32.08 9.38 1.18
N LEU A 151 -31.53 8.85 2.27
CA LEU A 151 -32.31 8.08 3.23
C LEU A 151 -33.38 9.03 3.79
N THR A 152 -34.62 8.89 3.32
CA THR A 152 -35.76 9.55 3.94
C THR A 152 -35.88 9.00 5.37
N PRO A 153 -35.90 9.86 6.41
CA PRO A 153 -36.09 9.41 7.77
C PRO A 153 -37.45 8.71 7.85
N SER A 154 -37.44 7.41 8.11
CA SER A 154 -38.67 6.68 8.41
C SER A 154 -39.23 7.23 9.71
N ALA A 155 -40.45 7.74 9.64
CA ALA A 155 -41.17 8.26 10.80
C ALA A 155 -41.30 7.13 11.84
N VAL A 156 -40.67 7.33 12.99
CA VAL A 156 -40.91 6.49 14.19
C VAL A 156 -42.37 6.75 14.57
N ARG A 157 -43.22 5.77 14.32
CA ARG A 157 -44.58 5.76 14.91
C ARG A 157 -44.45 5.41 16.38
N HIS A 158 -44.94 6.32 17.23
CA HIS A 158 -45.17 6.09 18.65
C HIS A 158 -46.25 5.01 18.85
#